data_6166c666069ac369a518fef83aaf9196
#
_entry.id   6166c666069ac369a518fef83aaf9196
#
_cell.length_a   1.000
_cell.length_b   1.000
_cell.length_c   1.000
_cell.angle_alpha   90.00
_cell.angle_beta   90.00
_cell.angle_gamma   90.00
#
_symmetry.space_group_name_H-M   'P 1'
#
loop_
_entity.id
_entity.type
_entity.pdbx_description
1 polymer ?
#
loop_
_entity_poly.entity_id
_entity_poly.type
_entity_poly.pdbx_seq_one_letter_code
_entity_poly.pdbx_strand_id
1 'polypeptide(L)'
;MASEMLYPIMPSYLKSIGFSVLLIGVLEGIAEATAGISKGYFGKRSDNAGKRVPFVQLGYALSAISKPMMAIYVYPLWIFLARTVDRFGKGIRTGAHDALLSDEATPETKGRVFGFHRSMDTLGAVLGPLLALAYLYFYPNDYKTLFFIAFVPGLLAIFASFFLKDKPKASLKPKVSVSFFTLFSYWKTSSINYRKLLIGLLAFTFVNSSDVFLLLKVKEAGLDDTAVVGIYIFYNLVYALFAFPIGIIADKIGLKTIFISGILVFSLVNFGMSLATGTIGFLVIFFLYGLYAAATEGISKAWISIISPKDETATAIGTYAGFQSLATLYASALTGFIWYKFGSNIAFLITAVGSLLSAVYLMSLENLSK
;
A
#
# COMPACT_ATOMS: atom_id res chain seq x y z
N MET A 1 0.16 3.46 -11.79
CA MET A 1 0.85 3.19 -13.06
C MET A 1 2.25 3.83 -13.11
N ALA A 2 2.45 5.18 -13.03
CA ALA A 2 3.78 5.81 -13.14
C ALA A 2 4.85 5.26 -12.18
N SER A 3 4.56 5.17 -10.89
CA SER A 3 5.50 4.63 -9.90
C SER A 3 5.60 3.11 -9.95
N GLU A 4 4.52 2.42 -10.29
CA GLU A 4 4.48 0.96 -10.41
C GLU A 4 5.26 0.46 -11.63
N MET A 5 5.32 1.23 -12.70
CA MET A 5 6.15 0.95 -13.87
C MET A 5 7.64 0.82 -13.52
N LEU A 6 8.10 1.61 -12.57
CA LEU A 6 9.51 1.66 -12.17
C LEU A 6 9.84 0.75 -10.98
N TYR A 7 8.85 0.35 -10.20
CA TYR A 7 9.04 -0.38 -8.95
C TYR A 7 9.88 -1.66 -9.10
N PRO A 8 9.56 -2.61 -10.01
CA PRO A 8 10.34 -3.84 -10.16
C PRO A 8 11.70 -3.63 -10.82
N ILE A 9 11.90 -2.51 -11.51
CA ILE A 9 13.11 -2.22 -12.28
C ILE A 9 14.12 -1.43 -11.45
N MET A 10 13.65 -0.71 -10.43
CA MET A 10 14.49 0.18 -9.61
C MET A 10 15.71 -0.51 -9.01
N PRO A 11 15.63 -1.73 -8.41
CA PRO A 11 16.81 -2.42 -7.88
C PRO A 11 17.85 -2.71 -8.96
N SER A 12 17.42 -3.14 -10.15
CA SER A 12 18.31 -3.41 -11.28
C SER A 12 18.98 -2.14 -11.81
N TYR A 13 18.21 -1.05 -11.93
CA TYR A 13 18.75 0.26 -12.29
C TYR A 13 19.79 0.75 -11.29
N LEU A 14 19.48 0.73 -9.99
CA LEU A 14 20.40 1.18 -8.94
C LEU A 14 21.69 0.35 -8.93
N LYS A 15 21.57 -0.97 -9.14
CA LYS A 15 22.73 -1.85 -9.26
C LYS A 15 23.57 -1.53 -10.49
N SER A 16 22.95 -1.23 -11.65
CA SER A 16 23.65 -0.89 -12.89
C SER A 16 24.48 0.40 -12.80
N ILE A 17 24.07 1.32 -11.92
CA ILE A 17 24.79 2.57 -11.66
C ILE A 17 25.73 2.50 -10.44
N GLY A 18 26.01 1.29 -9.93
CA GLY A 18 27.04 1.04 -8.93
C GLY A 18 26.57 1.10 -7.47
N PHE A 19 25.25 1.12 -7.18
CA PHE A 19 24.78 1.01 -5.81
C PHE A 19 25.01 -0.38 -5.23
N SER A 20 25.57 -0.45 -4.04
CA SER A 20 25.61 -1.70 -3.28
C SER A 20 24.21 -2.07 -2.78
N VAL A 21 23.98 -3.37 -2.53
CA VAL A 21 22.71 -3.87 -1.98
C VAL A 21 22.37 -3.17 -0.65
N LEU A 22 23.39 -2.92 0.19
CA LEU A 22 23.22 -2.18 1.44
C LEU A 22 22.71 -0.75 1.19
N LEU A 23 23.32 -0.03 0.25
CA LEU A 23 22.94 1.34 -0.07
C LEU A 23 21.51 1.41 -0.65
N ILE A 24 21.12 0.44 -1.47
CA ILE A 24 19.74 0.30 -1.98
C ILE A 24 18.77 0.10 -0.80
N GLY A 25 19.08 -0.78 0.13
CA GLY A 25 18.24 -1.03 1.31
C GLY A 25 18.09 0.20 2.20
N VAL A 26 19.17 0.94 2.46
CA VAL A 26 19.14 2.19 3.24
C VAL A 26 18.30 3.26 2.51
N LEU A 27 18.49 3.42 1.21
CA LEU A 27 17.73 4.36 0.38
C LEU A 27 16.22 4.09 0.44
N GLU A 28 15.82 2.85 0.17
CA GLU A 28 14.40 2.47 0.19
C GLU A 28 13.82 2.56 1.61
N GLY A 29 14.59 2.18 2.64
CA GLY A 29 14.17 2.29 4.04
C GLY A 29 13.89 3.73 4.46
N ILE A 30 14.78 4.68 4.15
CA ILE A 30 14.56 6.10 4.45
C ILE A 30 13.40 6.67 3.63
N ALA A 31 13.30 6.31 2.36
CA ALA A 31 12.23 6.76 1.49
C ALA A 31 10.85 6.30 1.99
N GLU A 32 10.70 5.04 2.40
CA GLU A 32 9.45 4.52 2.98
C GLU A 32 9.14 5.12 4.36
N ALA A 33 10.14 5.31 5.22
CA ALA A 33 9.96 5.99 6.51
C ALA A 33 9.46 7.43 6.31
N THR A 34 10.02 8.15 5.35
CA THR A 34 9.58 9.50 4.96
C THR A 34 8.12 9.51 4.52
N ALA A 35 7.72 8.56 3.67
CA ALA A 35 6.33 8.41 3.26
C ALA A 35 5.42 8.10 4.46
N GLY A 36 5.81 7.17 5.32
CA GLY A 36 5.05 6.75 6.49
C GLY A 36 4.73 7.89 7.44
N ILE A 37 5.74 8.64 7.86
CA ILE A 37 5.60 9.79 8.78
C ILE A 37 4.78 10.91 8.13
N SER A 38 4.99 11.17 6.85
CA SER A 38 4.29 12.22 6.10
C SER A 38 2.79 11.99 6.01
N LYS A 39 2.32 10.73 5.92
CA LYS A 39 0.88 10.40 5.76
C LYS A 39 0.03 10.97 6.91
N GLY A 40 0.44 10.77 8.15
CA GLY A 40 -0.30 11.29 9.31
C GLY A 40 -0.25 12.81 9.42
N TYR A 41 0.93 13.40 9.22
CA TYR A 41 1.12 14.86 9.26
C TYR A 41 0.25 15.57 8.22
N PHE A 42 0.34 15.20 6.95
CA PHE A 42 -0.42 15.85 5.88
C PHE A 42 -1.90 15.48 5.89
N GLY A 43 -2.28 14.31 6.40
CA GLY A 43 -3.67 13.99 6.69
C GLY A 43 -4.30 15.01 7.63
N LYS A 44 -3.66 15.27 8.78
CA LYS A 44 -4.12 16.28 9.75
C LYS A 44 -4.12 17.69 9.17
N ARG A 45 -3.09 18.03 8.40
CA ARG A 45 -2.99 19.35 7.76
C ARG A 45 -4.11 19.56 6.73
N SER A 46 -4.47 18.53 5.98
CA SER A 46 -5.57 18.54 5.04
C SER A 46 -6.93 18.72 5.74
N ASP A 47 -7.15 18.00 6.86
CA ASP A 47 -8.37 18.15 7.66
C ASP A 47 -8.49 19.56 8.26
N ASN A 48 -7.40 20.09 8.83
CA ASN A 48 -7.36 21.46 9.38
C ASN A 48 -7.59 22.54 8.31
N ALA A 49 -7.12 22.32 7.10
CA ALA A 49 -7.31 23.25 5.99
C ALA A 49 -8.74 23.19 5.41
N GLY A 50 -9.49 22.13 5.70
CA GLY A 50 -10.79 21.84 5.09
C GLY A 50 -10.73 21.65 3.57
N LYS A 51 -9.52 21.44 3.03
CA LYS A 51 -9.24 21.26 1.60
C LYS A 51 -8.40 20.02 1.40
N ARG A 52 -8.75 19.22 0.40
CA ARG A 52 -8.05 17.96 0.10
C ARG A 52 -7.31 18.01 -1.24
N VAL A 53 -7.95 18.65 -2.23
CA VAL A 53 -7.46 18.71 -3.62
C VAL A 53 -6.05 19.28 -3.72
N PRO A 54 -5.67 20.40 -3.05
CA PRO A 54 -4.31 20.92 -3.14
C PRO A 54 -3.21 19.93 -2.67
N PHE A 55 -3.50 19.11 -1.64
CA PHE A 55 -2.57 18.09 -1.16
C PHE A 55 -2.42 16.93 -2.16
N VAL A 56 -3.52 16.56 -2.82
CA VAL A 56 -3.51 15.52 -3.86
C VAL A 56 -2.71 16.01 -5.08
N GLN A 57 -2.95 17.25 -5.53
CA GLN A 57 -2.23 17.86 -6.65
C GLN A 57 -0.73 17.99 -6.36
N LEU A 58 -0.36 18.53 -5.20
CA LEU A 58 1.04 18.65 -4.79
C LEU A 58 1.72 17.28 -4.72
N GLY A 59 1.04 16.28 -4.14
CA GLY A 59 1.58 14.93 -4.04
C GLY A 59 1.81 14.27 -5.40
N TYR A 60 0.87 14.42 -6.35
CA TYR A 60 1.07 13.95 -7.73
C TYR A 60 2.17 14.72 -8.45
N ALA A 61 2.26 16.04 -8.28
CA ALA A 61 3.30 16.86 -8.90
C ALA A 61 4.70 16.43 -8.44
N LEU A 62 4.93 16.27 -7.12
CA LEU A 62 6.20 15.79 -6.59
C LEU A 62 6.56 14.39 -7.09
N SER A 63 5.57 13.46 -7.07
CA SER A 63 5.79 12.12 -7.60
C SER A 63 6.06 12.12 -9.11
N ALA A 64 5.46 13.00 -9.89
CA ALA A 64 5.73 13.09 -11.33
C ALA A 64 7.12 13.66 -11.60
N ILE A 65 7.46 14.79 -10.99
CA ILE A 65 8.77 15.48 -11.17
C ILE A 65 9.95 14.58 -10.75
N SER A 66 9.77 13.71 -9.78
CA SER A 66 10.81 12.77 -9.35
C SER A 66 11.30 11.83 -10.47
N LYS A 67 10.47 11.54 -11.48
CA LYS A 67 10.82 10.65 -12.59
C LYS A 67 11.90 11.25 -13.49
N PRO A 68 11.70 12.43 -14.10
CA PRO A 68 12.78 13.08 -14.85
C PRO A 68 14.00 13.42 -13.98
N MET A 69 13.83 13.73 -12.68
CA MET A 69 14.98 13.91 -11.78
C MET A 69 15.89 12.68 -11.80
N MET A 70 15.34 11.45 -11.71
CA MET A 70 16.13 10.21 -11.78
C MET A 70 16.80 9.99 -13.13
N ALA A 71 16.30 10.61 -14.21
CA ALA A 71 16.85 10.51 -15.56
C ALA A 71 18.01 11.51 -15.82
N ILE A 72 18.01 12.66 -15.15
CA ILE A 72 18.93 13.77 -15.47
C ILE A 72 20.34 13.49 -14.95
N TYR A 73 20.49 13.08 -13.70
CA TYR A 73 21.79 12.82 -13.08
C TYR A 73 21.84 11.44 -12.43
N VAL A 74 22.93 10.72 -12.71
CA VAL A 74 23.23 9.38 -12.16
C VAL A 74 24.24 9.51 -11.01
N TYR A 75 23.91 10.34 -10.01
CA TYR A 75 24.74 10.51 -8.84
C TYR A 75 23.99 10.02 -7.58
N PRO A 76 24.64 9.24 -6.69
CA PRO A 76 23.94 8.58 -5.58
C PRO A 76 23.09 9.51 -4.71
N LEU A 77 23.62 10.66 -4.31
CA LEU A 77 22.87 11.62 -3.50
C LEU A 77 21.67 12.22 -4.25
N TRP A 78 21.83 12.44 -5.57
CA TRP A 78 20.73 12.94 -6.40
C TRP A 78 19.60 11.92 -6.57
N ILE A 79 19.93 10.65 -6.81
CA ILE A 79 18.95 9.56 -6.88
C ILE A 79 18.26 9.40 -5.54
N PHE A 80 18.99 9.46 -4.41
CA PHE A 80 18.42 9.45 -3.08
C PHE A 80 17.40 10.60 -2.89
N LEU A 81 17.76 11.82 -3.30
CA LEU A 81 16.85 12.97 -3.23
C LEU A 81 15.59 12.75 -4.09
N ALA A 82 15.76 12.31 -5.35
CA ALA A 82 14.64 12.05 -6.25
C ALA A 82 13.68 10.98 -5.70
N ARG A 83 14.20 9.88 -5.14
CA ARG A 83 13.40 8.83 -4.47
C ARG A 83 12.69 9.38 -3.23
N THR A 84 13.37 10.16 -2.43
CA THR A 84 12.77 10.79 -1.24
C THR A 84 11.63 11.74 -1.64
N VAL A 85 11.79 12.53 -2.68
CA VAL A 85 10.74 13.41 -3.24
C VAL A 85 9.53 12.59 -3.72
N ASP A 86 9.74 11.48 -4.43
CA ASP A 86 8.66 10.59 -4.87
C ASP A 86 7.85 10.05 -3.68
N ARG A 87 8.54 9.51 -2.67
CA ARG A 87 7.90 8.94 -1.49
C ARG A 87 7.25 9.99 -0.60
N PHE A 88 7.84 11.16 -0.49
CA PHE A 88 7.26 12.31 0.20
C PHE A 88 5.96 12.77 -0.49
N GLY A 89 5.96 12.86 -1.83
CA GLY A 89 4.76 13.13 -2.61
C GLY A 89 3.64 12.10 -2.36
N LYS A 90 3.99 10.80 -2.27
CA LYS A 90 3.05 9.74 -1.87
C LYS A 90 2.51 9.98 -0.46
N GLY A 91 3.36 10.37 0.48
CA GLY A 91 2.96 10.69 1.85
C GLY A 91 1.97 11.86 1.94
N ILE A 92 2.23 12.94 1.20
CA ILE A 92 1.36 14.14 1.17
C ILE A 92 -0.06 13.80 0.69
N ARG A 93 -0.18 13.04 -0.40
CA ARG A 93 -1.48 12.78 -1.03
C ARG A 93 -2.31 11.71 -0.36
N THR A 94 -1.71 10.69 0.28
CA THR A 94 -2.42 9.46 0.68
C THR A 94 -3.63 9.75 1.55
N GLY A 95 -3.46 10.46 2.69
CA GLY A 95 -4.58 10.74 3.60
C GLY A 95 -5.66 11.63 2.97
N ALA A 96 -5.26 12.67 2.25
CA ALA A 96 -6.19 13.59 1.56
C ALA A 96 -6.95 12.89 0.43
N HIS A 97 -6.27 12.06 -0.37
CA HIS A 97 -6.85 11.30 -1.47
C HIS A 97 -7.89 10.28 -0.97
N ASP A 98 -7.52 9.47 0.03
CA ASP A 98 -8.43 8.47 0.60
C ASP A 98 -9.65 9.14 1.28
N ALA A 99 -9.46 10.34 1.85
CA ALA A 99 -10.55 11.11 2.39
C ALA A 99 -11.46 11.71 1.32
N LEU A 100 -10.93 12.12 0.14
CA LEU A 100 -11.77 12.50 -1.00
C LEU A 100 -12.65 11.34 -1.46
N LEU A 101 -12.09 10.13 -1.59
CA LEU A 101 -12.87 8.92 -1.90
C LEU A 101 -13.97 8.69 -0.86
N SER A 102 -13.63 8.86 0.41
CA SER A 102 -14.59 8.75 1.50
C SER A 102 -15.70 9.81 1.41
N ASP A 103 -15.37 11.04 1.06
CA ASP A 103 -16.36 12.14 0.94
C ASP A 103 -17.32 11.93 -0.25
N GLU A 104 -16.94 11.14 -1.27
CA GLU A 104 -17.81 10.75 -2.41
C GLU A 104 -18.68 9.53 -2.13
N ALA A 105 -18.45 8.80 -1.05
CA ALA A 105 -19.19 7.58 -0.71
C ALA A 105 -20.14 7.81 0.46
N THR A 106 -21.31 7.16 0.41
CA THR A 106 -22.21 7.03 1.59
C THR A 106 -21.70 5.87 2.47
N PRO A 107 -22.14 5.76 3.75
CA PRO A 107 -21.77 4.63 4.60
C PRO A 107 -22.01 3.27 3.95
N GLU A 108 -23.08 3.14 3.14
CA GLU A 108 -23.53 1.92 2.47
C GLU A 108 -22.73 1.61 1.19
N THR A 109 -21.89 2.53 0.72
CA THR A 109 -21.13 2.40 -0.55
C THR A 109 -19.62 2.53 -0.38
N LYS A 110 -19.13 2.58 0.86
CA LYS A 110 -17.70 2.74 1.15
C LYS A 110 -16.86 1.58 0.58
N GLY A 111 -17.30 0.35 0.77
CA GLY A 111 -16.62 -0.84 0.26
C GLY A 111 -16.48 -0.80 -1.26
N ARG A 112 -17.57 -0.47 -1.96
CA ARG A 112 -17.60 -0.35 -3.43
C ARG A 112 -16.65 0.73 -3.93
N VAL A 113 -16.66 1.93 -3.33
CA VAL A 113 -15.81 3.05 -3.78
C VAL A 113 -14.33 2.77 -3.55
N PHE A 114 -13.96 2.29 -2.36
CA PHE A 114 -12.57 1.93 -2.06
C PHE A 114 -12.12 0.69 -2.85
N GLY A 115 -13.01 -0.29 -3.07
CA GLY A 115 -12.76 -1.46 -3.90
C GLY A 115 -12.51 -1.10 -5.36
N PHE A 116 -13.32 -0.21 -5.94
CA PHE A 116 -13.11 0.31 -7.30
C PHE A 116 -11.79 1.04 -7.44
N HIS A 117 -11.49 1.93 -6.50
CA HIS A 117 -10.20 2.63 -6.49
C HIS A 117 -9.02 1.65 -6.44
N ARG A 118 -9.10 0.62 -5.58
CA ARG A 118 -8.06 -0.41 -5.47
C ARG A 118 -7.93 -1.23 -6.75
N SER A 119 -9.05 -1.62 -7.37
CA SER A 119 -9.05 -2.31 -8.65
C SER A 119 -8.28 -1.51 -9.72
N MET A 120 -8.55 -0.20 -9.84
CA MET A 120 -7.86 0.67 -10.80
C MET A 120 -6.38 0.89 -10.45
N ASP A 121 -6.05 1.06 -9.18
CA ASP A 121 -4.68 1.22 -8.71
C ASP A 121 -3.83 -0.04 -9.01
N THR A 122 -4.39 -1.22 -8.70
CA THR A 122 -3.73 -2.50 -8.94
C THR A 122 -3.65 -2.86 -10.43
N LEU A 123 -4.65 -2.48 -11.23
CA LEU A 123 -4.55 -2.59 -12.69
C LEU A 123 -3.36 -1.77 -13.22
N GLY A 124 -3.12 -0.60 -12.63
CA GLY A 124 -1.91 0.18 -12.91
C GLY A 124 -0.61 -0.51 -12.49
N ALA A 125 -0.66 -1.34 -11.44
CA ALA A 125 0.47 -2.16 -10.98
C ALA A 125 0.72 -3.40 -11.87
N VAL A 126 -0.25 -3.82 -12.67
CA VAL A 126 -0.10 -4.84 -13.73
C VAL A 126 0.44 -4.21 -15.00
N LEU A 127 -0.25 -3.18 -15.52
CA LEU A 127 0.07 -2.57 -16.81
C LEU A 127 1.41 -1.80 -16.78
N GLY A 128 1.75 -1.16 -15.66
CA GLY A 128 2.99 -0.41 -15.54
C GLY A 128 4.24 -1.26 -15.80
N PRO A 129 4.48 -2.33 -15.00
CA PRO A 129 5.59 -3.24 -15.19
C PRO A 129 5.60 -3.91 -16.57
N LEU A 130 4.43 -4.31 -17.10
CA LEU A 130 4.34 -4.90 -18.44
C LEU A 130 4.86 -3.96 -19.53
N LEU A 131 4.46 -2.69 -19.49
CA LEU A 131 4.95 -1.67 -20.43
C LEU A 131 6.45 -1.42 -20.26
N ALA A 132 6.96 -1.41 -19.03
CA ALA A 132 8.37 -1.24 -18.76
C ALA A 132 9.20 -2.42 -19.27
N LEU A 133 8.74 -3.65 -19.04
CA LEU A 133 9.41 -4.85 -19.55
C LEU A 133 9.37 -4.90 -21.08
N ALA A 134 8.23 -4.58 -21.71
CA ALA A 134 8.12 -4.50 -23.16
C ALA A 134 9.09 -3.47 -23.74
N TYR A 135 9.19 -2.29 -23.11
CA TYR A 135 10.15 -1.27 -23.54
C TYR A 135 11.61 -1.77 -23.43
N LEU A 136 11.99 -2.30 -22.26
CA LEU A 136 13.36 -2.78 -22.03
C LEU A 136 13.72 -4.04 -22.84
N TYR A 137 12.73 -4.79 -23.30
CA TYR A 137 12.96 -5.90 -24.26
C TYR A 137 13.49 -5.38 -25.59
N PHE A 138 12.94 -4.28 -26.12
CA PHE A 138 13.40 -3.67 -27.38
C PHE A 138 14.60 -2.74 -27.20
N TYR A 139 14.75 -2.11 -26.02
CA TYR A 139 15.79 -1.14 -25.68
C TYR A 139 16.47 -1.51 -24.36
N PRO A 140 17.33 -2.56 -24.35
CA PRO A 140 17.99 -3.02 -23.13
C PRO A 140 18.82 -1.93 -22.46
N ASN A 141 18.71 -1.82 -21.13
CA ASN A 141 19.44 -0.87 -20.29
C ASN A 141 19.12 0.63 -20.52
N ASP A 142 18.15 0.97 -21.36
CA ASP A 142 17.73 2.37 -21.53
C ASP A 142 16.75 2.81 -20.43
N TYR A 143 17.25 2.84 -19.20
CA TYR A 143 16.48 3.28 -18.04
C TYR A 143 16.14 4.78 -18.10
N LYS A 144 17.01 5.59 -18.73
CA LYS A 144 16.82 7.04 -18.81
C LYS A 144 15.52 7.38 -19.54
N THR A 145 15.33 6.84 -20.73
CA THR A 145 14.11 7.05 -21.52
C THR A 145 12.88 6.46 -20.79
N LEU A 146 13.05 5.31 -20.12
CA LEU A 146 11.99 4.71 -19.34
C LEU A 146 11.47 5.63 -18.21
N PHE A 147 12.35 6.39 -17.54
CA PHE A 147 11.94 7.39 -16.55
C PHE A 147 11.11 8.52 -17.19
N PHE A 148 11.46 8.98 -18.38
CA PHE A 148 10.65 9.96 -19.11
C PHE A 148 9.32 9.38 -19.58
N ILE A 149 9.27 8.12 -20.01
CA ILE A 149 8.01 7.43 -20.34
C ILE A 149 7.13 7.33 -19.09
N ALA A 150 7.68 6.98 -17.94
CA ALA A 150 6.95 6.93 -16.67
C ALA A 150 6.47 8.31 -16.18
N PHE A 151 7.08 9.40 -16.65
CA PHE A 151 6.62 10.76 -16.36
C PHE A 151 5.28 11.08 -17.03
N VAL A 152 5.00 10.54 -18.23
CA VAL A 152 3.76 10.80 -18.97
C VAL A 152 2.50 10.45 -18.18
N PRO A 153 2.31 9.21 -17.65
CA PRO A 153 1.17 8.92 -16.80
C PRO A 153 1.15 9.74 -15.50
N GLY A 154 2.30 10.20 -15.02
CA GLY A 154 2.39 11.17 -13.91
C GLY A 154 1.77 12.52 -14.27
N LEU A 155 2.08 13.06 -15.45
CA LEU A 155 1.47 14.31 -15.96
C LEU A 155 -0.04 14.16 -16.17
N LEU A 156 -0.49 13.02 -16.72
CA LEU A 156 -1.91 12.74 -16.87
C LEU A 156 -2.64 12.71 -15.52
N ALA A 157 -2.01 12.17 -14.48
CA ALA A 157 -2.57 12.17 -13.13
C ALA A 157 -2.67 13.60 -12.55
N ILE A 158 -1.67 14.45 -12.78
CA ILE A 158 -1.73 15.88 -12.39
C ILE A 158 -2.87 16.57 -13.16
N PHE A 159 -2.93 16.40 -14.47
CA PHE A 159 -3.99 16.98 -15.30
C PHE A 159 -5.38 16.53 -14.83
N ALA A 160 -5.58 15.24 -14.62
CA ALA A 160 -6.83 14.71 -14.11
C ALA A 160 -7.20 15.29 -12.73
N SER A 161 -6.20 15.59 -11.89
CA SER A 161 -6.46 16.18 -10.57
C SER A 161 -7.03 17.60 -10.58
N PHE A 162 -6.91 18.34 -11.70
CA PHE A 162 -7.53 19.66 -11.84
C PHE A 162 -9.06 19.58 -11.97
N PHE A 163 -9.60 18.43 -12.35
CA PHE A 163 -11.06 18.22 -12.39
C PHE A 163 -11.64 17.87 -11.01
N LEU A 164 -10.82 17.58 -10.02
CA LEU A 164 -11.26 17.33 -8.65
C LEU A 164 -11.76 18.61 -7.99
N LYS A 165 -12.81 18.50 -7.20
CA LYS A 165 -13.39 19.62 -6.43
C LYS A 165 -13.48 19.21 -4.96
N ASP A 166 -13.11 20.15 -4.09
CA ASP A 166 -13.37 19.98 -2.66
C ASP A 166 -14.87 20.20 -2.37
N LYS A 167 -15.46 19.32 -1.56
CA LYS A 167 -16.83 19.56 -1.07
C LYS A 167 -16.79 20.62 0.04
N PRO A 168 -17.72 21.60 0.02
CA PRO A 168 -17.80 22.60 1.09
C PRO A 168 -17.99 21.91 2.45
N LYS A 169 -17.14 22.23 3.41
CA LYS A 169 -17.31 21.79 4.81
C LYS A 169 -17.98 22.88 5.62
N ALA A 170 -19.07 22.54 6.27
CA ALA A 170 -19.94 23.48 7.01
C ALA A 170 -19.29 24.12 8.26
N SER A 171 -18.19 23.59 8.77
CA SER A 171 -17.49 24.14 9.94
C SER A 171 -16.02 23.76 9.92
N LEU A 172 -15.16 24.77 10.03
CA LEU A 172 -13.75 24.57 10.34
C LEU A 172 -13.64 24.59 11.87
N LYS A 173 -13.28 23.46 12.47
CA LYS A 173 -12.85 23.44 13.87
C LYS A 173 -11.64 24.38 14.07
N PRO A 174 -11.39 24.91 15.27
CA PRO A 174 -10.19 25.71 15.54
C PRO A 174 -8.95 24.96 15.06
N LYS A 175 -8.06 25.67 14.35
CA LYS A 175 -6.82 25.10 13.82
C LYS A 175 -5.96 24.57 14.98
N VAL A 176 -5.86 23.27 15.10
CA VAL A 176 -4.97 22.61 16.07
C VAL A 176 -3.56 22.60 15.47
N SER A 177 -2.54 22.89 16.28
CA SER A 177 -1.15 22.79 15.84
C SER A 177 -0.84 21.39 15.29
N VAL A 178 -0.20 21.33 14.13
CA VAL A 178 0.15 20.05 13.48
C VAL A 178 1.61 19.77 13.76
N SER A 179 1.89 18.64 14.40
CA SER A 179 3.25 18.13 14.65
C SER A 179 3.55 16.95 13.75
N PHE A 180 4.83 16.69 13.46
CA PHE A 180 5.25 15.43 12.83
C PHE A 180 4.87 14.20 13.67
N PHE A 181 4.70 14.35 14.97
CA PHE A 181 4.22 13.31 15.88
C PHE A 181 2.68 13.20 15.93
N THR A 182 1.97 13.72 14.94
CA THR A 182 0.51 13.65 14.82
C THR A 182 -0.04 12.21 14.92
N LEU A 183 0.70 11.21 14.42
CA LEU A 183 0.38 9.79 14.58
C LEU A 183 0.09 9.44 16.05
N PHE A 184 1.00 9.81 16.95
CA PHE A 184 0.89 9.50 18.38
C PHE A 184 -0.12 10.38 19.09
N SER A 185 -0.25 11.65 18.69
CA SER A 185 -1.25 12.56 19.27
C SER A 185 -2.67 12.13 18.90
N TYR A 186 -2.91 11.74 17.66
CA TYR A 186 -4.22 11.26 17.22
C TYR A 186 -4.63 9.95 17.88
N TRP A 187 -3.67 9.05 18.10
CA TRP A 187 -3.92 7.86 18.91
C TRP A 187 -4.52 8.21 20.29
N LYS A 188 -4.01 9.24 20.96
CA LYS A 188 -4.49 9.65 22.29
C LYS A 188 -5.85 10.34 22.24
N THR A 189 -6.13 11.12 21.21
CA THR A 189 -7.35 11.96 21.10
C THR A 189 -8.50 11.27 20.39
N SER A 190 -8.24 10.20 19.62
CA SER A 190 -9.24 9.47 18.84
C SER A 190 -10.25 8.71 19.72
N SER A 191 -11.40 8.35 19.12
CA SER A 191 -12.42 7.56 19.77
C SER A 191 -11.91 6.18 20.22
N ILE A 192 -12.53 5.60 21.23
CA ILE A 192 -12.21 4.26 21.71
C ILE A 192 -12.44 3.21 20.62
N ASN A 193 -13.46 3.39 19.76
CA ASN A 193 -13.76 2.49 18.66
C ASN A 193 -12.66 2.50 17.60
N TYR A 194 -12.16 3.71 17.26
CA TYR A 194 -11.01 3.84 16.36
C TYR A 194 -9.76 3.15 16.93
N ARG A 195 -9.46 3.34 18.21
CA ARG A 195 -8.31 2.70 18.87
C ARG A 195 -8.41 1.17 18.88
N LYS A 196 -9.58 0.62 19.21
CA LYS A 196 -9.83 -0.83 19.18
C LYS A 196 -9.63 -1.39 17.74
N LEU A 197 -10.20 -0.72 16.74
CA LEU A 197 -9.99 -1.12 15.34
C LEU A 197 -8.51 -1.03 14.95
N LEU A 198 -7.85 0.09 15.25
CA LEU A 198 -6.45 0.30 14.91
C LEU A 198 -5.53 -0.76 15.52
N ILE A 199 -5.77 -1.18 16.77
CA ILE A 199 -5.03 -2.30 17.39
C ILE A 199 -5.18 -3.58 16.57
N GLY A 200 -6.41 -3.95 16.17
CA GLY A 200 -6.64 -5.16 15.38
C GLY A 200 -6.00 -5.11 14.00
N LEU A 201 -6.10 -3.98 13.30
CA LEU A 201 -5.46 -3.78 12.01
C LEU A 201 -3.94 -3.84 12.10
N LEU A 202 -3.35 -3.24 13.15
CA LEU A 202 -1.91 -3.26 13.36
C LEU A 202 -1.42 -4.62 13.84
N ALA A 203 -2.16 -5.34 14.69
CA ALA A 203 -1.84 -6.70 15.09
C ALA A 203 -1.72 -7.61 13.86
N PHE A 204 -2.65 -7.49 12.91
CA PHE A 204 -2.54 -8.18 11.62
C PHE A 204 -1.34 -7.69 10.81
N THR A 205 -1.09 -6.38 10.73
CA THR A 205 0.06 -5.83 9.98
C THR A 205 1.40 -6.29 10.55
N PHE A 206 1.53 -6.50 11.85
CA PHE A 206 2.76 -7.01 12.49
C PHE A 206 3.14 -8.43 12.07
N VAL A 207 2.21 -9.19 11.53
CA VAL A 207 2.47 -10.53 10.97
C VAL A 207 2.37 -10.55 9.44
N ASN A 208 1.94 -9.47 8.82
CA ASN A 208 1.85 -9.31 7.37
C ASN A 208 3.14 -8.69 6.83
N SER A 209 4.12 -9.52 6.52
CA SER A 209 5.39 -9.12 5.91
C SER A 209 5.23 -8.77 4.43
N SER A 210 6.31 -8.26 3.82
CA SER A 210 6.34 -7.94 2.37
C SER A 210 6.07 -9.17 1.49
N ASP A 211 5.34 -8.97 0.39
CA ASP A 211 5.08 -9.97 -0.68
C ASP A 211 6.36 -10.60 -1.22
N VAL A 212 7.50 -9.91 -1.08
CA VAL A 212 8.82 -10.40 -1.49
C VAL A 212 9.13 -11.77 -0.88
N PHE A 213 8.70 -12.04 0.36
CA PHE A 213 8.93 -13.35 0.99
C PHE A 213 8.16 -14.48 0.31
N LEU A 214 6.93 -14.23 -0.16
CA LEU A 214 6.19 -15.21 -0.95
C LEU A 214 6.92 -15.52 -2.28
N LEU A 215 7.41 -14.47 -2.97
CA LEU A 215 8.15 -14.63 -4.22
C LEU A 215 9.51 -15.31 -4.01
N LEU A 216 10.20 -15.03 -2.90
CA LEU A 216 11.43 -15.73 -2.52
C LEU A 216 11.18 -17.22 -2.28
N LYS A 217 10.02 -17.59 -1.71
CA LYS A 217 9.64 -19.00 -1.53
C LYS A 217 9.43 -19.71 -2.85
N VAL A 218 8.81 -19.06 -3.83
CA VAL A 218 8.68 -19.59 -5.20
C VAL A 218 10.06 -19.85 -5.82
N LYS A 219 11.00 -18.92 -5.62
CA LYS A 219 12.37 -19.08 -6.09
C LYS A 219 13.15 -20.17 -5.35
N GLU A 220 12.97 -20.27 -4.03
CA GLU A 220 13.54 -21.37 -3.20
C GLU A 220 13.07 -22.75 -3.67
N ALA A 221 11.83 -22.85 -4.19
CA ALA A 221 11.28 -24.07 -4.77
C ALA A 221 11.83 -24.41 -6.16
N GLY A 222 12.77 -23.62 -6.72
CA GLY A 222 13.45 -23.88 -7.97
C GLY A 222 12.80 -23.31 -9.23
N LEU A 223 11.78 -22.46 -9.10
CA LEU A 223 11.21 -21.77 -10.26
C LEU A 223 12.13 -20.65 -10.74
N ASP A 224 12.18 -20.42 -12.05
CA ASP A 224 12.99 -19.39 -12.67
C ASP A 224 12.42 -17.98 -12.44
N ASP A 225 13.22 -16.95 -12.75
CA ASP A 225 12.82 -15.55 -12.55
C ASP A 225 11.60 -15.18 -13.41
N THR A 226 11.42 -15.80 -14.58
CA THR A 226 10.26 -15.57 -15.47
C THR A 226 8.98 -16.06 -14.82
N ALA A 227 9.00 -17.26 -14.23
CA ALA A 227 7.87 -17.82 -13.49
C ALA A 227 7.52 -16.96 -12.26
N VAL A 228 8.53 -16.49 -11.50
CA VAL A 228 8.34 -15.60 -10.34
C VAL A 228 7.63 -14.31 -10.76
N VAL A 229 8.09 -13.66 -11.83
CA VAL A 229 7.45 -12.44 -12.37
C VAL A 229 6.05 -12.73 -12.90
N GLY A 230 5.86 -13.85 -13.59
CA GLY A 230 4.55 -14.29 -14.07
C GLY A 230 3.54 -14.47 -12.92
N ILE A 231 3.95 -15.12 -11.83
CA ILE A 231 3.14 -15.31 -10.62
C ILE A 231 2.82 -13.96 -9.95
N TYR A 232 3.78 -13.04 -9.89
CA TYR A 232 3.55 -11.68 -9.39
C TYR A 232 2.48 -10.93 -10.20
N ILE A 233 2.58 -10.97 -11.52
CA ILE A 233 1.59 -10.36 -12.42
C ILE A 233 0.23 -11.03 -12.24
N PHE A 234 0.19 -12.36 -12.15
CA PHE A 234 -1.04 -13.13 -11.98
C PHE A 234 -1.80 -12.73 -10.70
N TYR A 235 -1.11 -12.67 -9.55
CA TYR A 235 -1.80 -12.31 -8.31
C TYR A 235 -2.32 -10.86 -8.34
N ASN A 236 -1.55 -9.93 -8.91
CA ASN A 236 -2.02 -8.56 -9.07
C ASN A 236 -3.23 -8.46 -10.01
N LEU A 237 -3.28 -9.29 -11.06
CA LEU A 237 -4.44 -9.37 -11.93
C LEU A 237 -5.68 -9.89 -11.19
N VAL A 238 -5.53 -10.96 -10.41
CA VAL A 238 -6.61 -11.48 -9.54
C VAL A 238 -7.07 -10.38 -8.58
N TYR A 239 -6.14 -9.71 -7.90
CA TYR A 239 -6.45 -8.62 -7.00
C TYR A 239 -7.23 -7.49 -7.72
N ALA A 240 -6.78 -7.04 -8.88
CA ALA A 240 -7.45 -5.99 -9.65
C ALA A 240 -8.87 -6.37 -10.05
N LEU A 241 -9.08 -7.61 -10.49
CA LEU A 241 -10.39 -8.12 -10.93
C LEU A 241 -11.38 -8.26 -9.76
N PHE A 242 -10.91 -8.69 -8.60
CA PHE A 242 -11.79 -9.01 -7.47
C PHE A 242 -11.97 -7.87 -6.46
N ALA A 243 -11.12 -6.84 -6.45
CA ALA A 243 -11.22 -5.76 -5.47
C ALA A 243 -12.55 -5.00 -5.55
N PHE A 244 -13.07 -4.72 -6.73
CA PHE A 244 -14.35 -4.06 -6.90
C PHE A 244 -15.55 -4.96 -6.55
N PRO A 245 -15.69 -6.20 -7.05
CA PRO A 245 -16.75 -7.13 -6.65
C PRO A 245 -16.78 -7.39 -5.14
N ILE A 246 -15.63 -7.63 -4.52
CA ILE A 246 -15.51 -7.84 -3.07
C ILE A 246 -15.93 -6.58 -2.30
N GLY A 247 -15.60 -5.38 -2.80
CA GLY A 247 -16.08 -4.13 -2.24
C GLY A 247 -17.61 -4.02 -2.23
N ILE A 248 -18.29 -4.42 -3.31
CA ILE A 248 -19.76 -4.48 -3.38
C ILE A 248 -20.33 -5.49 -2.38
N ILE A 249 -19.68 -6.65 -2.26
CA ILE A 249 -20.10 -7.68 -1.29
C ILE A 249 -19.92 -7.15 0.14
N ALA A 250 -18.82 -6.46 0.40
CA ALA A 250 -18.52 -5.87 1.71
C ALA A 250 -19.58 -4.84 2.15
N ASP A 251 -20.11 -4.05 1.22
CA ASP A 251 -21.20 -3.12 1.50
C ASP A 251 -22.51 -3.84 1.89
N LYS A 252 -22.74 -5.07 1.37
CA LYS A 252 -23.95 -5.85 1.66
C LYS A 252 -23.88 -6.65 2.95
N ILE A 253 -22.74 -7.34 3.20
CA ILE A 253 -22.61 -8.28 4.32
C ILE A 253 -21.77 -7.73 5.48
N GLY A 254 -21.20 -6.54 5.30
CA GLY A 254 -20.41 -5.79 6.30
C GLY A 254 -18.91 -5.85 6.08
N LEU A 255 -18.26 -4.70 6.23
CA LEU A 255 -16.81 -4.52 6.04
C LEU A 255 -16.01 -5.41 7.00
N LYS A 256 -16.44 -5.53 8.27
CA LYS A 256 -15.83 -6.40 9.27
C LYS A 256 -15.76 -7.84 8.80
N THR A 257 -16.89 -8.38 8.31
CA THR A 257 -16.99 -9.78 7.86
C THR A 257 -16.02 -10.05 6.71
N ILE A 258 -16.03 -9.20 5.69
CA ILE A 258 -15.13 -9.36 4.53
C ILE A 258 -13.66 -9.23 4.93
N PHE A 259 -13.32 -8.27 5.78
CA PHE A 259 -11.95 -8.08 6.24
C PHE A 259 -11.43 -9.31 7.00
N ILE A 260 -12.24 -9.85 7.93
CA ILE A 260 -11.90 -11.06 8.69
C ILE A 260 -11.78 -12.28 7.76
N SER A 261 -12.70 -12.44 6.79
CA SER A 261 -12.60 -13.51 5.79
C SER A 261 -11.30 -13.39 4.98
N GLY A 262 -10.88 -12.16 4.63
CA GLY A 262 -9.60 -11.92 3.99
C GLY A 262 -8.41 -12.37 4.86
N ILE A 263 -8.41 -12.07 6.16
CA ILE A 263 -7.35 -12.53 7.07
C ILE A 263 -7.32 -14.06 7.18
N LEU A 264 -8.48 -14.73 7.21
CA LEU A 264 -8.54 -16.19 7.22
C LEU A 264 -7.97 -16.79 5.93
N VAL A 265 -8.28 -16.20 4.78
CA VAL A 265 -7.66 -16.58 3.49
C VAL A 265 -6.15 -16.35 3.54
N PHE A 266 -5.68 -15.24 4.10
CA PHE A 266 -4.24 -14.96 4.26
C PHE A 266 -3.54 -16.00 5.16
N SER A 267 -4.20 -16.42 6.23
CA SER A 267 -3.69 -17.51 7.08
C SER A 267 -3.57 -18.81 6.30
N LEU A 268 -4.59 -19.16 5.49
CA LEU A 268 -4.57 -20.34 4.62
C LEU A 268 -3.46 -20.25 3.57
N VAL A 269 -3.25 -19.08 2.97
CA VAL A 269 -2.14 -18.81 2.03
C VAL A 269 -0.79 -19.10 2.70
N ASN A 270 -0.54 -18.54 3.88
CA ASN A 270 0.73 -18.74 4.57
C ASN A 270 0.92 -20.20 5.04
N PHE A 271 -0.14 -20.86 5.50
CA PHE A 271 -0.08 -22.29 5.78
C PHE A 271 0.23 -23.10 4.51
N GLY A 272 -0.45 -22.79 3.39
CA GLY A 272 -0.18 -23.42 2.10
C GLY A 272 1.25 -23.19 1.61
N MET A 273 1.81 -21.96 1.77
CA MET A 273 3.20 -21.65 1.41
C MET A 273 4.23 -22.49 2.19
N SER A 274 3.93 -22.88 3.41
CA SER A 274 4.82 -23.77 4.18
C SER A 274 4.89 -25.20 3.61
N LEU A 275 3.91 -25.61 2.79
CA LEU A 275 3.79 -26.95 2.23
C LEU A 275 3.90 -27.00 0.70
N ALA A 276 3.81 -25.85 0.03
CA ALA A 276 3.68 -25.79 -1.42
C ALA A 276 4.92 -26.30 -2.15
N THR A 277 4.67 -27.09 -3.17
CA THR A 277 5.65 -27.54 -4.15
C THR A 277 5.05 -27.46 -5.55
N GLY A 278 5.87 -27.11 -6.54
CA GLY A 278 5.49 -27.04 -7.94
C GLY A 278 4.63 -25.84 -8.33
N THR A 279 4.61 -25.53 -9.63
CA THR A 279 4.02 -24.31 -10.21
C THR A 279 2.51 -24.19 -9.97
N ILE A 280 1.75 -25.31 -10.09
CA ILE A 280 0.28 -25.31 -9.91
C ILE A 280 -0.07 -24.96 -8.47
N GLY A 281 0.65 -25.53 -7.48
CA GLY A 281 0.44 -25.20 -6.06
C GLY A 281 0.63 -23.71 -5.79
N PHE A 282 1.68 -23.11 -6.33
CA PHE A 282 1.91 -21.66 -6.20
C PHE A 282 0.83 -20.84 -6.91
N LEU A 283 0.37 -21.20 -8.09
CA LEU A 283 -0.72 -20.48 -8.77
C LEU A 283 -2.00 -20.47 -7.94
N VAL A 284 -2.38 -21.60 -7.35
CA VAL A 284 -3.56 -21.66 -6.45
C VAL A 284 -3.37 -20.76 -5.22
N ILE A 285 -2.20 -20.80 -4.60
CA ILE A 285 -1.90 -19.97 -3.43
C ILE A 285 -1.91 -18.49 -3.78
N PHE A 286 -1.31 -18.09 -4.89
CA PHE A 286 -1.28 -16.69 -5.33
C PHE A 286 -2.64 -16.20 -5.84
N PHE A 287 -3.51 -17.08 -6.34
CA PHE A 287 -4.91 -16.76 -6.56
C PHE A 287 -5.62 -16.39 -5.24
N LEU A 288 -5.48 -17.23 -4.21
CA LEU A 288 -6.02 -16.93 -2.87
C LEU A 288 -5.40 -15.66 -2.26
N TYR A 289 -4.09 -15.42 -2.49
CA TYR A 289 -3.42 -14.21 -2.05
C TYR A 289 -4.00 -12.95 -2.70
N GLY A 290 -4.33 -13.01 -3.99
CA GLY A 290 -5.03 -11.92 -4.69
C GLY A 290 -6.43 -11.64 -4.10
N LEU A 291 -7.18 -12.70 -3.75
CA LEU A 291 -8.48 -12.55 -3.08
C LEU A 291 -8.34 -11.93 -1.67
N TYR A 292 -7.33 -12.37 -0.91
CA TYR A 292 -7.01 -11.75 0.38
C TYR A 292 -6.74 -10.25 0.25
N ALA A 293 -5.87 -9.85 -0.68
CA ALA A 293 -5.53 -8.44 -0.90
C ALA A 293 -6.79 -7.63 -1.28
N ALA A 294 -7.66 -8.18 -2.13
CA ALA A 294 -8.93 -7.58 -2.51
C ALA A 294 -9.89 -7.40 -1.32
N ALA A 295 -9.88 -8.34 -0.37
CA ALA A 295 -10.74 -8.32 0.81
C ALA A 295 -10.22 -7.46 1.96
N THR A 296 -8.97 -6.97 1.91
CA THR A 296 -8.36 -6.28 3.06
C THR A 296 -7.91 -4.85 2.77
N GLU A 297 -7.20 -4.61 1.67
CA GLU A 297 -6.50 -3.36 1.41
C GLU A 297 -7.44 -2.14 1.31
N GLY A 298 -8.48 -2.21 0.48
CA GLY A 298 -9.49 -1.15 0.35
C GLY A 298 -10.44 -1.12 1.54
N ILE A 299 -10.82 -2.31 2.03
CA ILE A 299 -11.81 -2.50 3.09
C ILE A 299 -11.36 -1.92 4.43
N SER A 300 -10.08 -2.04 4.79
CA SER A 300 -9.52 -1.42 6.00
C SER A 300 -9.72 0.09 6.03
N LYS A 301 -9.47 0.76 4.91
CA LYS A 301 -9.64 2.21 4.78
C LYS A 301 -11.12 2.62 4.77
N ALA A 302 -11.95 1.85 4.08
CA ALA A 302 -13.40 2.02 4.11
C ALA A 302 -13.92 1.93 5.56
N TRP A 303 -13.49 0.93 6.32
CA TRP A 303 -13.90 0.73 7.71
C TRP A 303 -13.44 1.85 8.62
N ILE A 304 -12.17 2.27 8.53
CA ILE A 304 -11.66 3.45 9.24
C ILE A 304 -12.48 4.69 8.92
N SER A 305 -12.84 4.90 7.66
CA SER A 305 -13.59 6.09 7.22
C SER A 305 -15.03 6.15 7.76
N ILE A 306 -15.63 5.01 8.09
CA ILE A 306 -16.96 4.95 8.71
C ILE A 306 -16.89 5.30 10.21
N ILE A 307 -15.86 4.82 10.92
CA ILE A 307 -15.72 5.01 12.37
C ILE A 307 -15.21 6.42 12.71
N SER A 308 -14.48 7.02 11.80
CA SER A 308 -13.86 8.34 12.01
C SER A 308 -14.84 9.48 11.74
N PRO A 309 -14.75 10.59 12.50
CA PRO A 309 -15.48 11.80 12.19
C PRO A 309 -15.12 12.30 10.78
N LYS A 310 -16.11 12.82 10.05
CA LYS A 310 -15.92 13.30 8.66
C LYS A 310 -14.84 14.39 8.53
N ASP A 311 -14.66 15.19 9.54
CA ASP A 311 -13.66 16.25 9.62
C ASP A 311 -12.26 15.75 10.04
N GLU A 312 -12.10 14.48 10.40
CA GLU A 312 -10.85 13.85 10.81
C GLU A 312 -10.47 12.63 9.94
N THR A 313 -11.22 12.36 8.86
CA THR A 313 -11.03 11.16 8.03
C THR A 313 -9.61 11.06 7.43
N ALA A 314 -9.04 12.16 6.93
CA ALA A 314 -7.67 12.15 6.39
C ALA A 314 -6.64 11.90 7.48
N THR A 315 -6.86 12.45 8.68
CA THR A 315 -6.02 12.21 9.87
C THR A 315 -6.07 10.74 10.28
N ALA A 316 -7.26 10.16 10.37
CA ALA A 316 -7.46 8.78 10.79
C ALA A 316 -6.81 7.78 9.81
N ILE A 317 -7.09 7.91 8.51
CA ILE A 317 -6.50 7.05 7.48
C ILE A 317 -4.98 7.27 7.38
N GLY A 318 -4.53 8.53 7.44
CA GLY A 318 -3.10 8.87 7.42
C GLY A 318 -2.35 8.32 8.64
N THR A 319 -2.95 8.35 9.82
CA THR A 319 -2.40 7.77 11.07
C THR A 319 -2.27 6.25 10.94
N TYR A 320 -3.33 5.57 10.50
CA TYR A 320 -3.26 4.13 10.23
C TYR A 320 -2.17 3.80 9.22
N ALA A 321 -2.14 4.48 8.07
CA ALA A 321 -1.15 4.23 7.02
C ALA A 321 0.29 4.51 7.46
N GLY A 322 0.50 5.47 8.37
CA GLY A 322 1.79 5.74 8.99
C GLY A 322 2.23 4.62 9.92
N PHE A 323 1.37 4.19 10.86
CA PHE A 323 1.66 3.04 11.73
C PHE A 323 1.81 1.74 10.94
N GLN A 324 0.99 1.53 9.91
CA GLN A 324 1.09 0.39 9.00
C GLN A 324 2.49 0.31 8.36
N SER A 325 3.03 1.43 7.86
CA SER A 325 4.37 1.45 7.27
C SER A 325 5.46 1.02 8.26
N LEU A 326 5.37 1.45 9.53
CA LEU A 326 6.31 1.04 10.58
C LEU A 326 6.13 -0.43 10.97
N ALA A 327 4.87 -0.88 11.10
CA ALA A 327 4.55 -2.26 11.44
C ALA A 327 5.00 -3.25 10.35
N THR A 328 4.81 -2.91 9.07
CA THR A 328 5.27 -3.73 7.92
C THR A 328 6.80 -3.82 7.87
N LEU A 329 7.51 -2.73 8.19
CA LEU A 329 8.97 -2.77 8.30
C LEU A 329 9.42 -3.77 9.38
N TYR A 330 8.82 -3.69 10.56
CA TYR A 330 9.09 -4.62 11.65
C TYR A 330 8.73 -6.08 11.27
N ALA A 331 7.54 -6.30 10.71
CA ALA A 331 7.09 -7.61 10.26
C ALA A 331 8.07 -8.24 9.25
N SER A 332 8.53 -7.45 8.28
CA SER A 332 9.47 -7.92 7.27
C SER A 332 10.85 -8.25 7.87
N ALA A 333 11.35 -7.41 8.77
CA ALA A 333 12.60 -7.67 9.48
C ALA A 333 12.51 -8.95 10.33
N LEU A 334 11.41 -9.13 11.06
CA LEU A 334 11.17 -10.31 11.90
C LEU A 334 11.03 -11.58 11.04
N THR A 335 10.24 -11.52 9.95
CA THR A 335 10.09 -12.64 9.01
C THR A 335 11.43 -13.04 8.40
N GLY A 336 12.25 -12.07 7.97
CA GLY A 336 13.58 -12.32 7.44
C GLY A 336 14.51 -12.97 8.48
N PHE A 337 14.47 -12.52 9.74
CA PHE A 337 15.23 -13.12 10.83
C PHE A 337 14.81 -14.56 11.13
N ILE A 338 13.49 -14.81 11.20
CA ILE A 338 12.95 -16.16 11.44
C ILE A 338 13.32 -17.09 10.28
N TRP A 339 13.18 -16.62 9.04
CA TRP A 339 13.57 -17.37 7.84
C TRP A 339 15.04 -17.75 7.87
N TYR A 340 15.92 -16.81 8.19
CA TYR A 340 17.37 -17.07 8.29
C TYR A 340 17.72 -18.11 9.36
N LYS A 341 17.07 -18.03 10.53
CA LYS A 341 17.39 -18.93 11.67
C LYS A 341 16.68 -20.28 11.60
N PHE A 342 15.43 -20.32 11.15
CA PHE A 342 14.54 -21.47 11.30
C PHE A 342 13.97 -21.98 9.97
N GLY A 343 14.28 -21.31 8.87
CA GLY A 343 13.80 -21.66 7.53
C GLY A 343 12.45 -21.01 7.17
N SER A 344 12.15 -21.02 5.87
CA SER A 344 10.96 -20.39 5.28
C SER A 344 9.66 -20.98 5.82
N ASN A 345 9.57 -22.30 5.98
CA ASN A 345 8.36 -22.98 6.40
C ASN A 345 7.89 -22.51 7.79
N ILE A 346 8.83 -22.37 8.75
CA ILE A 346 8.52 -21.88 10.10
C ILE A 346 8.07 -20.41 10.07
N ALA A 347 8.71 -19.57 9.24
CA ALA A 347 8.31 -18.18 9.08
C ALA A 347 6.85 -18.08 8.61
N PHE A 348 6.45 -18.85 7.61
CA PHE A 348 5.08 -18.88 7.11
C PHE A 348 4.08 -19.46 8.12
N LEU A 349 4.45 -20.50 8.88
CA LEU A 349 3.57 -21.05 9.93
C LEU A 349 3.33 -20.03 11.05
N ILE A 350 4.34 -19.30 11.50
CA ILE A 350 4.20 -18.23 12.50
C ILE A 350 3.28 -17.12 11.97
N THR A 351 3.44 -16.73 10.71
CA THR A 351 2.56 -15.75 10.05
C THR A 351 1.11 -16.26 9.98
N ALA A 352 0.88 -17.53 9.64
CA ALA A 352 -0.44 -18.13 9.59
C ALA A 352 -1.12 -18.13 10.97
N VAL A 353 -0.43 -18.55 12.02
CA VAL A 353 -0.96 -18.55 13.40
C VAL A 353 -1.22 -17.15 13.90
N GLY A 354 -0.27 -16.21 13.69
CA GLY A 354 -0.43 -14.81 14.10
C GLY A 354 -1.61 -14.11 13.42
N SER A 355 -1.87 -14.44 12.14
CA SER A 355 -3.04 -13.93 11.42
C SER A 355 -4.35 -14.48 12.00
N LEU A 356 -4.41 -15.77 12.38
CA LEU A 356 -5.57 -16.34 13.06
C LEU A 356 -5.85 -15.63 14.40
N LEU A 357 -4.82 -15.38 15.20
CA LEU A 357 -4.96 -14.63 16.45
C LEU A 357 -5.50 -13.21 16.22
N SER A 358 -5.02 -12.53 15.18
CA SER A 358 -5.51 -11.21 14.78
C SER A 358 -6.98 -11.27 14.33
N ALA A 359 -7.38 -12.32 13.61
CA ALA A 359 -8.76 -12.54 13.21
C ALA A 359 -9.67 -12.75 14.43
N VAL A 360 -9.25 -13.59 15.39
CA VAL A 360 -9.99 -13.83 16.66
C VAL A 360 -10.20 -12.52 17.42
N TYR A 361 -9.15 -11.68 17.56
CA TYR A 361 -9.30 -10.38 18.19
C TYR A 361 -10.32 -9.50 17.44
N LEU A 362 -10.26 -9.41 16.12
CA LEU A 362 -11.21 -8.61 15.33
C LEU A 362 -12.63 -9.16 15.41
N MET A 363 -12.81 -10.49 15.51
CA MET A 363 -14.13 -11.11 15.74
C MET A 363 -14.72 -10.69 17.07
N SER A 364 -13.91 -10.60 18.14
CA SER A 364 -14.35 -10.22 19.49
C SER A 364 -14.75 -8.76 19.61
N LEU A 365 -14.38 -7.90 18.67
CA LEU A 365 -14.85 -6.52 18.66
C LEU A 365 -16.37 -6.49 18.37
N GLU A 366 -17.11 -5.71 19.14
CA GLU A 366 -18.51 -5.42 18.81
C GLU A 366 -18.62 -4.76 17.42
N ASN A 367 -19.79 -4.79 16.79
CA ASN A 367 -20.00 -4.12 15.51
C ASN A 367 -19.75 -2.61 15.67
N LEU A 368 -18.54 -2.17 15.29
CA LEU A 368 -18.10 -0.77 15.40
C LEU A 368 -18.75 0.15 14.35
N SER A 369 -19.59 -0.40 13.48
CA SER A 369 -20.22 0.31 12.35
C SER A 369 -21.61 0.88 12.65
N LYS A 370 -21.96 1.04 13.91
CA LYS A 370 -23.18 1.73 14.34
C LYS A 370 -22.87 3.07 14.99
#